data_431e29043eecc25fd8d4def15458d881
#
_entry.id   431e29043eecc25fd8d4def15458d881
#
_cell.length_a   1.000
_cell.length_b   1.000
_cell.length_c   1.000
_cell.angle_alpha   90.00
_cell.angle_beta   90.00
_cell.angle_gamma   90.00
#
_symmetry.space_group_name_H-M   'P 1'
#
loop_
_entity.id
_entity.type
_entity.pdbx_description
1 polymer ?
#
loop_
_entity_poly.entity_id
_entity_poly.type
_entity_poly.pdbx_seq_one_letter_code
_entity_poly.pdbx_strand_id
1 'polypeptide(L)'
;VCGLSDLGYTVGGYDAVTTSDVMGGSGLSSSAAFEVLLGTITSYLYNDGGIDPVTVAKVAQYSENVFFGKPCGLLDQMASSVGAFVTIDFESTQEPVIQKVDYDFAASGHSLCIVDTGGNHSDLTDDYAAIRSEMEAVAHAMGKSVLRQVAYEDFFAALPELQTKVNDRALIRAIHFYNDNHRVEDAVSCLEQGNFDGFLADINASGRSSFMYNQNVFTTKNLSLIHISEPTRHAQIS
;
A
#
# COMPACT_ATOMS: atom_id res chain seq x y z
N VAL A 1 -21.09 -5.05 -4.99
CA VAL A 1 -22.14 -6.00 -5.42
C VAL A 1 -22.11 -6.16 -6.94
N CYS A 2 -22.26 -5.08 -7.76
CA CYS A 2 -22.26 -5.19 -9.22
C CYS A 2 -21.01 -5.90 -9.77
N GLY A 3 -19.81 -5.51 -9.33
CA GLY A 3 -18.56 -6.14 -9.79
C GLY A 3 -18.48 -7.64 -9.49
N LEU A 4 -19.04 -8.12 -8.38
CA LEU A 4 -19.14 -9.56 -8.11
C LEU A 4 -20.14 -10.25 -9.05
N SER A 5 -21.27 -9.59 -9.31
CA SER A 5 -22.26 -10.11 -10.26
C SER A 5 -21.69 -10.22 -11.69
N ASP A 6 -20.90 -9.22 -12.11
CA ASP A 6 -20.26 -9.21 -13.44
C ASP A 6 -19.21 -10.33 -13.59
N LEU A 7 -18.64 -10.78 -12.48
CA LEU A 7 -17.74 -11.94 -12.42
C LEU A 7 -18.49 -13.29 -12.31
N GLY A 8 -19.84 -13.27 -12.30
CA GLY A 8 -20.68 -14.48 -12.27
C GLY A 8 -20.98 -15.01 -10.88
N TYR A 9 -20.65 -14.27 -9.80
CA TYR A 9 -21.01 -14.66 -8.44
C TYR A 9 -22.48 -14.33 -8.14
N THR A 10 -23.09 -15.13 -7.30
CA THR A 10 -24.45 -14.88 -6.81
C THR A 10 -24.45 -13.70 -5.86
N VAL A 11 -25.38 -12.77 -6.05
CA VAL A 11 -25.56 -11.59 -5.21
C VAL A 11 -27.03 -11.45 -4.81
N GLY A 12 -27.28 -10.86 -3.65
CA GLY A 12 -28.64 -10.64 -3.15
C GLY A 12 -28.70 -9.52 -2.13
N GLY A 13 -29.91 -9.21 -1.66
CA GLY A 13 -30.13 -8.20 -0.62
C GLY A 13 -29.96 -8.79 0.77
N TYR A 14 -29.48 -7.96 1.71
CA TYR A 14 -29.41 -8.27 3.13
C TYR A 14 -29.50 -7.01 3.98
N ASP A 15 -29.94 -7.15 5.20
CA ASP A 15 -29.86 -6.10 6.21
C ASP A 15 -28.67 -6.37 7.12
N ALA A 16 -27.86 -5.37 7.39
CA ALA A 16 -26.70 -5.49 8.26
C ALA A 16 -26.58 -4.32 9.23
N VAL A 17 -26.14 -4.60 10.44
CA VAL A 17 -25.68 -3.60 11.40
C VAL A 17 -24.17 -3.76 11.51
N THR A 18 -23.43 -2.69 11.23
CA THR A 18 -21.97 -2.69 11.29
C THR A 18 -21.48 -1.81 12.42
N THR A 19 -20.40 -2.26 13.07
CA THR A 19 -19.63 -1.48 14.04
C THR A 19 -18.18 -1.49 13.60
N SER A 20 -17.42 -0.46 13.95
CA SER A 20 -16.01 -0.36 13.58
C SER A 20 -15.22 0.34 14.67
N ASP A 21 -14.10 -0.26 15.05
CA ASP A 21 -13.09 0.39 15.87
C ASP A 21 -12.05 1.14 15.01
N VAL A 22 -12.13 1.01 13.68
CA VAL A 22 -11.31 1.76 12.74
C VAL A 22 -11.93 3.12 12.52
N MET A 23 -11.28 4.16 13.04
CA MET A 23 -11.78 5.53 12.90
C MET A 23 -11.74 5.99 11.44
N GLY A 24 -12.86 6.54 10.95
CA GLY A 24 -12.94 7.15 9.62
C GLY A 24 -11.96 8.32 9.49
N GLY A 25 -11.23 8.39 8.36
CA GLY A 25 -10.28 9.47 8.11
C GLY A 25 -8.95 9.36 8.88
N SER A 26 -8.74 8.30 9.65
CA SER A 26 -7.52 8.06 10.44
C SER A 26 -6.30 7.62 9.61
N GLY A 27 -6.49 7.39 8.30
CA GLY A 27 -5.45 6.80 7.45
C GLY A 27 -5.24 5.30 7.63
N LEU A 28 -6.15 4.62 8.33
CA LEU A 28 -6.14 3.17 8.54
C LEU A 28 -7.00 2.42 7.53
N SER A 29 -7.23 3.02 6.36
CA SER A 29 -7.95 2.40 5.25
C SER A 29 -9.35 1.91 5.60
N SER A 30 -10.12 2.72 6.36
CA SER A 30 -11.49 2.38 6.77
C SER A 30 -12.41 2.13 5.56
N SER A 31 -12.20 2.80 4.42
CA SER A 31 -12.95 2.55 3.18
C SER A 31 -12.70 1.16 2.65
N ALA A 32 -11.43 0.78 2.49
CA ALA A 32 -11.05 -0.55 2.01
C ALA A 32 -11.58 -1.66 2.94
N ALA A 33 -11.47 -1.47 4.26
CA ALA A 33 -12.00 -2.41 5.24
C ALA A 33 -13.51 -2.61 5.09
N PHE A 34 -14.26 -1.52 4.88
CA PHE A 34 -15.72 -1.58 4.69
C PHE A 34 -16.10 -2.27 3.37
N GLU A 35 -15.40 -1.93 2.28
CA GLU A 35 -15.64 -2.55 0.96
C GLU A 35 -15.36 -4.04 0.98
N VAL A 36 -14.25 -4.45 1.59
CA VAL A 36 -13.88 -5.86 1.78
C VAL A 36 -14.90 -6.57 2.67
N LEU A 37 -15.39 -5.94 3.74
CA LEU A 37 -16.45 -6.50 4.59
C LEU A 37 -17.69 -6.83 3.76
N LEU A 38 -18.16 -5.92 2.90
CA LEU A 38 -19.34 -6.15 2.04
C LEU A 38 -19.11 -7.29 1.03
N GLY A 39 -17.92 -7.36 0.45
CA GLY A 39 -17.53 -8.47 -0.42
C GLY A 39 -17.51 -9.81 0.32
N THR A 40 -16.95 -9.84 1.52
CA THR A 40 -16.89 -11.01 2.38
C THR A 40 -18.29 -11.48 2.82
N ILE A 41 -19.16 -10.55 3.23
CA ILE A 41 -20.56 -10.87 3.55
C ILE A 41 -21.25 -11.52 2.36
N THR A 42 -21.09 -10.95 1.15
CA THR A 42 -21.67 -11.51 -0.09
C THR A 42 -21.11 -12.89 -0.39
N SER A 43 -19.80 -13.11 -0.15
CA SER A 43 -19.19 -14.43 -0.31
C SER A 43 -19.85 -15.47 0.59
N TYR A 44 -20.01 -15.18 1.87
CA TYR A 44 -20.58 -16.15 2.80
C TYR A 44 -22.09 -16.36 2.64
N LEU A 45 -22.86 -15.29 2.38
CA LEU A 45 -24.32 -15.41 2.28
C LEU A 45 -24.79 -16.07 1.00
N TYR A 46 -24.07 -15.92 -0.10
CA TYR A 46 -24.57 -16.31 -1.43
C TYR A 46 -23.64 -17.24 -2.21
N ASN A 47 -22.42 -17.47 -1.73
CA ASN A 47 -21.40 -18.23 -2.45
C ASN A 47 -20.62 -19.19 -1.52
N ASP A 48 -21.19 -19.58 -0.39
CA ASP A 48 -20.60 -20.52 0.57
C ASP A 48 -19.17 -20.17 1.03
N GLY A 49 -18.84 -18.88 1.07
CA GLY A 49 -17.49 -18.41 1.36
C GLY A 49 -16.45 -18.63 0.25
N GLY A 50 -16.91 -19.04 -0.95
CA GLY A 50 -16.05 -19.47 -2.05
C GLY A 50 -15.47 -18.33 -2.91
N ILE A 51 -15.72 -17.05 -2.58
CA ILE A 51 -15.07 -15.96 -3.31
C ILE A 51 -13.68 -15.76 -2.72
N ASP A 52 -12.69 -15.93 -3.59
CA ASP A 52 -11.28 -15.76 -3.23
C ASP A 52 -10.99 -14.33 -2.72
N PRO A 53 -10.18 -14.18 -1.64
CA PRO A 53 -9.83 -12.88 -1.04
C PRO A 53 -9.22 -11.88 -2.03
N VAL A 54 -8.44 -12.34 -3.00
CA VAL A 54 -7.84 -11.49 -4.04
C VAL A 54 -8.93 -10.89 -4.93
N THR A 55 -9.92 -11.69 -5.29
CA THR A 55 -11.09 -11.25 -6.06
C THR A 55 -11.90 -10.21 -5.28
N VAL A 56 -12.14 -10.44 -3.99
CA VAL A 56 -12.82 -9.46 -3.12
C VAL A 56 -12.06 -8.14 -3.11
N ALA A 57 -10.74 -8.17 -2.93
CA ALA A 57 -9.90 -6.98 -2.92
C ALA A 57 -9.94 -6.21 -4.25
N LYS A 58 -9.85 -6.91 -5.37
CA LYS A 58 -9.92 -6.28 -6.70
C LYS A 58 -11.27 -5.62 -6.98
N VAL A 59 -12.36 -6.26 -6.59
CA VAL A 59 -13.72 -5.70 -6.74
C VAL A 59 -13.91 -4.50 -5.80
N ALA A 60 -13.35 -4.53 -4.60
CA ALA A 60 -13.36 -3.40 -3.67
C ALA A 60 -12.61 -2.20 -4.28
N GLN A 61 -11.38 -2.39 -4.75
CA GLN A 61 -10.62 -1.35 -5.45
C GLN A 61 -11.36 -0.79 -6.68
N TYR A 62 -11.95 -1.66 -7.49
CA TYR A 62 -12.74 -1.23 -8.65
C TYR A 62 -13.90 -0.32 -8.23
N SER A 63 -14.56 -0.64 -7.11
CA SER A 63 -15.64 0.19 -6.58
C SER A 63 -15.14 1.59 -6.21
N GLU A 64 -14.02 1.71 -5.53
CA GLU A 64 -13.43 3.00 -5.13
C GLU A 64 -12.99 3.82 -6.36
N ASN A 65 -12.30 3.18 -7.30
CA ASN A 65 -11.76 3.85 -8.48
C ASN A 65 -12.85 4.27 -9.49
N VAL A 66 -13.86 3.41 -9.72
CA VAL A 66 -14.83 3.61 -10.80
C VAL A 66 -16.12 4.30 -10.31
N PHE A 67 -16.68 3.87 -9.17
CA PHE A 67 -17.93 4.44 -8.68
C PHE A 67 -17.73 5.71 -7.85
N PHE A 68 -16.71 5.72 -7.00
CA PHE A 68 -16.39 6.92 -6.20
C PHE A 68 -15.43 7.87 -6.91
N GLY A 69 -14.79 7.42 -7.99
CA GLY A 69 -13.84 8.24 -8.75
C GLY A 69 -12.59 8.62 -7.98
N LYS A 70 -12.28 7.89 -6.91
CA LYS A 70 -11.11 8.11 -6.07
C LYS A 70 -10.02 7.12 -6.45
N PRO A 71 -8.95 7.55 -7.13
CA PRO A 71 -7.87 6.67 -7.51
C PRO A 71 -7.14 6.14 -6.26
N CYS A 72 -7.15 4.83 -6.07
CA CYS A 72 -6.42 4.15 -5.01
C CYS A 72 -5.60 2.99 -5.56
N GLY A 73 -4.54 2.60 -4.85
CA GLY A 73 -3.81 1.36 -5.07
C GLY A 73 -4.62 0.13 -4.64
N LEU A 74 -4.04 -1.06 -4.79
CA LEU A 74 -4.69 -2.32 -4.41
C LEU A 74 -4.25 -2.80 -3.01
N LEU A 75 -3.25 -2.16 -2.40
CA LEU A 75 -2.63 -2.61 -1.16
C LEU A 75 -3.61 -2.74 0.00
N ASP A 76 -4.37 -1.68 0.26
CA ASP A 76 -5.26 -1.60 1.43
C ASP A 76 -6.35 -2.65 1.37
N GLN A 77 -6.98 -2.81 0.21
CA GLN A 77 -7.99 -3.83 -0.01
C GLN A 77 -7.40 -5.25 0.08
N MET A 78 -6.19 -5.44 -0.44
CA MET A 78 -5.52 -6.73 -0.39
C MET A 78 -5.13 -7.11 1.04
N ALA A 79 -4.52 -6.20 1.77
CA ALA A 79 -4.16 -6.42 3.17
C ALA A 79 -5.41 -6.69 4.04
N SER A 80 -6.49 -5.93 3.83
CA SER A 80 -7.75 -6.13 4.56
C SER A 80 -8.41 -7.47 4.24
N SER A 81 -8.34 -7.92 2.99
CA SER A 81 -9.00 -9.15 2.54
C SER A 81 -8.22 -10.41 2.90
N VAL A 82 -6.90 -10.38 2.75
CA VAL A 82 -6.03 -11.55 3.03
C VAL A 82 -5.75 -11.70 4.51
N GLY A 83 -5.58 -10.57 5.21
CA GLY A 83 -5.32 -10.52 6.66
C GLY A 83 -3.92 -10.99 7.06
N ALA A 84 -3.57 -10.80 8.33
CA ALA A 84 -2.27 -11.08 8.92
C ALA A 84 -1.13 -10.23 8.31
N PHE A 85 0.13 -10.63 8.50
CA PHE A 85 1.26 -10.04 7.78
C PHE A 85 1.33 -10.63 6.38
N VAL A 86 1.45 -9.78 5.38
CA VAL A 86 1.54 -10.19 3.98
C VAL A 86 2.61 -9.39 3.26
N THR A 87 3.29 -10.02 2.33
CA THR A 87 4.03 -9.34 1.27
C THR A 87 3.22 -9.42 -0.02
N ILE A 88 3.27 -8.37 -0.80
CA ILE A 88 2.53 -8.28 -2.05
C ILE A 88 3.47 -7.70 -3.10
N ASP A 89 3.80 -8.49 -4.11
CA ASP A 89 4.55 -8.00 -5.28
C ASP A 89 3.57 -7.58 -6.37
N PHE A 90 3.59 -6.29 -6.70
CA PHE A 90 2.75 -5.68 -7.72
C PHE A 90 3.47 -5.52 -9.07
N GLU A 91 4.41 -6.39 -9.42
CA GLU A 91 4.96 -6.42 -10.78
C GLU A 91 3.83 -6.54 -11.81
N SER A 92 2.83 -7.36 -11.51
CA SER A 92 1.55 -7.40 -12.21
C SER A 92 0.42 -7.04 -11.24
N THR A 93 -0.28 -5.93 -11.51
CA THR A 93 -1.50 -5.58 -10.75
C THR A 93 -2.68 -6.50 -11.07
N GLN A 94 -2.62 -7.21 -12.21
CA GLN A 94 -3.64 -8.19 -12.60
C GLN A 94 -3.46 -9.50 -11.83
N GLU A 95 -2.24 -9.90 -11.61
CA GLU A 95 -1.86 -11.13 -10.91
C GLU A 95 -0.77 -10.84 -9.87
N PRO A 96 -1.10 -10.13 -8.77
CA PRO A 96 -0.14 -9.84 -7.71
C PRO A 96 0.30 -11.14 -7.03
N VAL A 97 1.58 -11.24 -6.71
CA VAL A 97 2.11 -12.35 -5.91
C VAL A 97 1.97 -12.00 -4.44
N ILE A 98 1.21 -12.82 -3.71
CA ILE A 98 0.90 -12.58 -2.29
C ILE A 98 1.49 -13.72 -1.46
N GLN A 99 2.27 -13.36 -0.46
CA GLN A 99 2.83 -14.30 0.50
C GLN A 99 2.46 -13.88 1.92
N LYS A 100 1.88 -14.80 2.69
CA LYS A 100 1.64 -14.59 4.12
C LYS A 100 2.93 -14.83 4.88
N VAL A 101 3.20 -13.94 5.84
CA VAL A 101 4.29 -14.07 6.79
C VAL A 101 3.71 -14.56 8.11
N ASP A 102 4.12 -15.75 8.52
CA ASP A 102 3.63 -16.35 9.77
C ASP A 102 4.41 -15.77 10.96
N TYR A 103 3.85 -14.71 11.54
CA TYR A 103 4.43 -14.03 12.69
C TYR A 103 3.35 -13.59 13.67
N ASP A 104 3.53 -13.97 14.94
CA ASP A 104 2.66 -13.51 16.03
C ASP A 104 3.19 -12.20 16.63
N PHE A 105 2.62 -11.07 16.18
CA PHE A 105 2.98 -9.76 16.69
C PHE A 105 2.69 -9.61 18.20
N ALA A 106 1.65 -10.24 18.71
CA ALA A 106 1.31 -10.14 20.12
C ALA A 106 2.39 -10.77 21.02
N ALA A 107 3.09 -11.80 20.52
CA ALA A 107 4.19 -12.43 21.22
C ALA A 107 5.49 -11.61 21.21
N SER A 108 5.59 -10.56 20.40
CA SER A 108 6.79 -9.72 20.32
C SER A 108 7.05 -8.86 21.57
N GLY A 109 6.05 -8.69 22.42
CA GLY A 109 6.10 -7.78 23.57
C GLY A 109 6.00 -6.29 23.21
N HIS A 110 5.63 -5.98 21.96
CA HIS A 110 5.42 -4.62 21.46
C HIS A 110 3.94 -4.33 21.26
N SER A 111 3.61 -3.06 21.16
CA SER A 111 2.25 -2.59 20.89
C SER A 111 2.25 -1.66 19.68
N LEU A 112 1.29 -1.83 18.80
CA LEU A 112 1.02 -0.88 17.73
C LEU A 112 0.24 0.30 18.29
N CYS A 113 0.82 1.50 18.21
CA CYS A 113 0.19 2.73 18.66
C CYS A 113 -0.23 3.57 17.44
N ILE A 114 -1.48 4.01 17.45
CA ILE A 114 -2.04 4.92 16.44
C ILE A 114 -2.14 6.30 17.08
N VAL A 115 -1.50 7.29 16.44
CA VAL A 115 -1.52 8.67 16.92
C VAL A 115 -2.33 9.50 15.93
N ASP A 116 -3.46 10.06 16.40
CA ASP A 116 -4.21 11.04 15.62
C ASP A 116 -3.48 12.38 15.67
N THR A 117 -3.06 12.88 14.52
CA THR A 117 -2.34 14.14 14.37
C THR A 117 -3.24 15.31 14.05
N GLY A 118 -4.56 15.08 13.94
CA GLY A 118 -5.54 16.08 13.56
C GLY A 118 -5.42 16.59 12.11
N GLY A 119 -4.57 15.97 11.29
CA GLY A 119 -4.41 16.31 9.87
C GLY A 119 -5.50 15.68 8.99
N ASN A 120 -5.85 16.36 7.91
CA ASN A 120 -6.77 15.83 6.91
C ASN A 120 -6.02 15.53 5.60
N HIS A 121 -6.16 14.29 5.08
CA HIS A 121 -5.49 13.84 3.86
C HIS A 121 -6.14 14.32 2.57
N SER A 122 -7.37 14.83 2.61
CA SER A 122 -8.10 15.26 1.41
C SER A 122 -7.38 16.33 0.60
N ASP A 123 -6.52 17.12 1.24
CA ASP A 123 -5.80 18.22 0.61
C ASP A 123 -4.46 17.81 -0.02
N LEU A 124 -4.08 16.53 0.08
CA LEU A 124 -2.78 16.00 -0.37
C LEU A 124 -2.88 15.15 -1.65
N THR A 125 -4.02 15.12 -2.31
CA THR A 125 -4.27 14.28 -3.50
C THR A 125 -3.23 14.49 -4.60
N ASP A 126 -2.84 15.74 -4.86
CA ASP A 126 -1.84 16.07 -5.88
C ASP A 126 -0.44 15.53 -5.50
N ASP A 127 -0.08 15.61 -4.22
CA ASP A 127 1.21 15.11 -3.72
C ASP A 127 1.28 13.59 -3.82
N TYR A 128 0.19 12.88 -3.50
CA TYR A 128 0.09 11.42 -3.70
C TYR A 128 0.18 11.03 -5.18
N ALA A 129 -0.57 11.72 -6.05
CA ALA A 129 -0.54 11.48 -7.49
C ALA A 129 0.86 11.69 -8.08
N ALA A 130 1.60 12.70 -7.60
CA ALA A 130 2.95 13.01 -8.04
C ALA A 130 3.95 11.89 -7.71
N ILE A 131 3.78 11.16 -6.60
CA ILE A 131 4.67 10.04 -6.26
C ILE A 131 4.62 9.00 -7.37
N ARG A 132 3.41 8.58 -7.71
CA ARG A 132 3.19 7.57 -8.74
C ARG A 132 3.64 8.03 -10.11
N SER A 133 3.20 9.21 -10.55
CA SER A 133 3.50 9.73 -11.88
C SER A 133 5.00 9.95 -12.11
N GLU A 134 5.75 10.36 -11.08
CA GLU A 134 7.20 10.53 -11.17
C GLU A 134 7.95 9.20 -11.24
N MET A 135 7.54 8.19 -10.47
CA MET A 135 8.10 6.83 -10.58
C MET A 135 7.79 6.22 -11.95
N GLU A 136 6.57 6.38 -12.47
CA GLU A 136 6.19 5.95 -13.82
C GLU A 136 7.00 6.67 -14.90
N ALA A 137 7.30 7.97 -14.73
CA ALA A 137 8.14 8.71 -15.67
C ALA A 137 9.56 8.13 -15.80
N VAL A 138 10.15 7.69 -14.69
CA VAL A 138 11.45 6.99 -14.71
C VAL A 138 11.33 5.64 -15.42
N ALA A 139 10.31 4.84 -15.11
CA ALA A 139 10.08 3.57 -15.78
C ALA A 139 9.88 3.74 -17.30
N HIS A 140 9.09 4.73 -17.71
CA HIS A 140 8.86 5.04 -19.12
C HIS A 140 10.15 5.49 -19.84
N ALA A 141 10.99 6.28 -19.17
CA ALA A 141 12.31 6.67 -19.72
C ALA A 141 13.23 5.47 -19.97
N MET A 142 12.97 4.34 -19.28
CA MET A 142 13.64 3.05 -19.46
C MET A 142 12.85 2.06 -20.34
N GLY A 143 11.76 2.49 -20.97
CA GLY A 143 10.94 1.64 -21.86
C GLY A 143 10.06 0.61 -21.14
N LYS A 144 9.75 0.86 -19.87
CA LYS A 144 8.88 0.01 -19.03
C LYS A 144 7.67 0.79 -18.53
N SER A 145 6.64 0.08 -18.06
CA SER A 145 5.43 0.72 -17.53
C SER A 145 5.54 1.05 -16.04
N VAL A 146 6.26 0.24 -15.28
CA VAL A 146 6.47 0.42 -13.83
C VAL A 146 7.92 0.09 -13.46
N LEU A 147 8.41 0.68 -12.37
CA LEU A 147 9.80 0.48 -11.91
C LEU A 147 10.11 -0.99 -11.58
N ARG A 148 9.12 -1.76 -11.11
CA ARG A 148 9.30 -3.18 -10.77
C ARG A 148 9.75 -4.03 -11.97
N GLN A 149 9.51 -3.57 -13.20
CA GLN A 149 9.93 -4.22 -14.45
C GLN A 149 11.35 -3.83 -14.89
N VAL A 150 12.01 -2.96 -14.15
CA VAL A 150 13.39 -2.52 -14.41
C VAL A 150 14.29 -3.14 -13.34
N ALA A 151 15.35 -3.83 -13.76
CA ALA A 151 16.30 -4.39 -12.82
C ALA A 151 17.06 -3.29 -12.06
N TYR A 152 17.40 -3.58 -10.80
CA TYR A 152 18.12 -2.66 -9.91
C TYR A 152 19.41 -2.14 -10.56
N GLU A 153 20.21 -3.05 -11.10
CA GLU A 153 21.50 -2.74 -11.72
C GLU A 153 21.36 -1.89 -12.96
N ASP A 154 20.32 -2.16 -13.77
CA ASP A 154 20.04 -1.41 -15.00
C ASP A 154 19.63 0.05 -14.68
N PHE A 155 18.81 0.23 -13.64
CA PHE A 155 18.42 1.56 -13.20
C PHE A 155 19.63 2.38 -12.73
N PHE A 156 20.48 1.81 -11.85
CA PHE A 156 21.65 2.53 -11.34
C PHE A 156 22.70 2.81 -12.41
N ALA A 157 22.87 1.91 -13.38
CA ALA A 157 23.74 2.14 -14.53
C ALA A 157 23.23 3.27 -15.45
N ALA A 158 21.91 3.41 -15.56
CA ALA A 158 21.28 4.42 -16.40
C ALA A 158 21.14 5.81 -15.74
N LEU A 159 21.47 5.98 -14.45
CA LEU A 159 21.29 7.26 -13.72
C LEU A 159 21.85 8.48 -14.45
N PRO A 160 23.09 8.47 -15.03
CA PRO A 160 23.62 9.64 -15.73
C PRO A 160 22.77 10.05 -16.95
N GLU A 161 22.16 9.10 -17.63
CA GLU A 161 21.29 9.36 -18.77
C GLU A 161 19.90 9.83 -18.29
N LEU A 162 19.35 9.20 -17.25
CA LEU A 162 18.05 9.53 -16.69
C LEU A 162 17.98 10.96 -16.14
N GLN A 163 19.08 11.49 -15.59
CA GLN A 163 19.18 12.90 -15.16
C GLN A 163 18.87 13.92 -16.26
N THR A 164 19.01 13.53 -17.53
CA THR A 164 18.68 14.38 -18.64
C THR A 164 17.23 14.24 -19.13
N LYS A 165 16.53 13.21 -18.68
CA LYS A 165 15.19 12.82 -19.16
C LYS A 165 14.07 13.10 -18.18
N VAL A 166 14.35 13.02 -16.89
CA VAL A 166 13.36 13.17 -15.82
C VAL A 166 13.86 14.16 -14.76
N ASN A 167 12.95 14.65 -13.91
CA ASN A 167 13.35 15.56 -12.84
C ASN A 167 14.07 14.83 -11.70
N ASP A 168 14.86 15.57 -10.91
CA ASP A 168 15.68 15.01 -9.83
C ASP A 168 14.83 14.32 -8.76
N ARG A 169 13.63 14.85 -8.45
CA ARG A 169 12.74 14.24 -7.47
C ARG A 169 12.23 12.87 -7.94
N ALA A 170 11.95 12.69 -9.22
CA ALA A 170 11.58 11.40 -9.77
C ALA A 170 12.71 10.37 -9.57
N LEU A 171 13.98 10.78 -9.77
CA LEU A 171 15.12 9.90 -9.58
C LEU A 171 15.31 9.48 -8.13
N ILE A 172 15.24 10.42 -7.19
CA ILE A 172 15.40 10.06 -5.77
C ILE A 172 14.22 9.21 -5.26
N ARG A 173 13.00 9.41 -5.79
CA ARG A 173 11.85 8.54 -5.54
C ARG A 173 12.06 7.13 -6.09
N ALA A 174 12.64 6.99 -7.27
CA ALA A 174 13.01 5.68 -7.81
C ALA A 174 14.11 5.00 -6.97
N ILE A 175 15.10 5.74 -6.46
CA ILE A 175 16.10 5.22 -5.52
C ILE A 175 15.42 4.72 -4.23
N HIS A 176 14.43 5.47 -3.71
CA HIS A 176 13.64 5.01 -2.57
C HIS A 176 12.96 3.69 -2.87
N PHE A 177 12.26 3.59 -4.01
CA PHE A 177 11.56 2.39 -4.43
C PHE A 177 12.46 1.14 -4.41
N TYR A 178 13.63 1.19 -5.02
CA TYR A 178 14.53 0.05 -5.06
C TYR A 178 15.09 -0.32 -3.69
N ASN A 179 15.47 0.70 -2.90
CA ASN A 179 15.98 0.45 -1.56
C ASN A 179 14.90 -0.09 -0.62
N ASP A 180 13.64 0.34 -0.78
CA ASP A 180 12.54 -0.15 0.03
C ASP A 180 12.14 -1.58 -0.34
N ASN A 181 12.21 -1.96 -1.62
CA ASN A 181 12.00 -3.35 -2.02
C ASN A 181 12.97 -4.30 -1.30
N HIS A 182 14.26 -3.96 -1.22
CA HIS A 182 15.24 -4.76 -0.45
C HIS A 182 14.89 -4.79 1.04
N ARG A 183 14.47 -3.65 1.63
CA ARG A 183 14.05 -3.63 3.04
C ARG A 183 12.84 -4.52 3.32
N VAL A 184 11.90 -4.61 2.38
CA VAL A 184 10.76 -5.53 2.51
C VAL A 184 11.24 -6.99 2.58
N GLU A 185 12.17 -7.38 1.71
CA GLU A 185 12.76 -8.72 1.71
C GLU A 185 13.51 -9.00 3.02
N ASP A 186 14.32 -8.05 3.49
CA ASP A 186 15.05 -8.14 4.76
C ASP A 186 14.08 -8.20 5.95
N ALA A 187 13.05 -7.36 5.98
CA ALA A 187 12.04 -7.33 7.03
C ALA A 187 11.27 -8.66 7.15
N VAL A 188 10.90 -9.26 6.01
CA VAL A 188 10.27 -10.59 5.99
C VAL A 188 11.22 -11.64 6.56
N SER A 189 12.46 -11.65 6.09
CA SER A 189 13.50 -12.57 6.59
C SER A 189 13.72 -12.41 8.10
N CYS A 190 13.72 -11.17 8.60
CA CYS A 190 13.81 -10.89 10.03
C CYS A 190 12.63 -11.47 10.81
N LEU A 191 11.39 -11.31 10.33
CA LEU A 191 10.20 -11.88 10.97
C LEU A 191 10.23 -13.41 10.96
N GLU A 192 10.56 -14.05 9.85
CA GLU A 192 10.66 -15.50 9.72
C GLU A 192 11.73 -16.11 10.64
N GLN A 193 12.80 -15.37 10.91
CA GLN A 193 13.87 -15.77 11.82
C GLN A 193 13.61 -15.38 13.29
N GLY A 194 12.50 -14.74 13.59
CA GLY A 194 12.20 -14.23 14.93
C GLY A 194 13.08 -13.06 15.37
N ASN A 195 13.75 -12.40 14.43
CA ASN A 195 14.60 -11.23 14.69
C ASN A 195 13.78 -9.94 14.62
N PHE A 196 12.99 -9.68 15.65
CA PHE A 196 12.12 -8.51 15.69
C PHE A 196 12.87 -7.17 15.75
N ASP A 197 14.04 -7.13 16.36
CA ASP A 197 14.88 -5.93 16.38
C ASP A 197 15.39 -5.56 14.97
N GLY A 198 15.76 -6.56 14.16
CA GLY A 198 16.10 -6.37 12.75
C GLY A 198 14.92 -5.81 11.95
N PHE A 199 13.74 -6.39 12.12
CA PHE A 199 12.51 -5.88 11.52
C PHE A 199 12.26 -4.42 11.89
N LEU A 200 12.37 -4.02 13.17
CA LEU A 200 12.21 -2.63 13.60
C LEU A 200 13.29 -1.70 13.01
N ALA A 201 14.51 -2.20 12.80
CA ALA A 201 15.57 -1.44 12.16
C ALA A 201 15.23 -1.13 10.69
N ASP A 202 14.66 -2.09 9.95
CA ASP A 202 14.22 -1.91 8.56
C ASP A 202 13.04 -0.94 8.47
N ILE A 203 12.06 -1.04 9.36
CA ILE A 203 10.96 -0.07 9.48
C ILE A 203 11.49 1.36 9.68
N ASN A 204 12.43 1.53 10.60
CA ASN A 204 13.05 2.84 10.83
C ASN A 204 13.86 3.33 9.62
N ALA A 205 14.54 2.43 8.91
CA ALA A 205 15.29 2.78 7.71
C ALA A 205 14.35 3.19 6.56
N SER A 206 13.22 2.50 6.40
CA SER A 206 12.16 2.87 5.46
C SER A 206 11.59 4.26 5.77
N GLY A 207 11.26 4.53 7.02
CA GLY A 207 10.78 5.86 7.45
C GLY A 207 11.77 6.99 7.14
N ARG A 208 13.07 6.77 7.37
CA ARG A 208 14.12 7.74 6.98
C ARG A 208 14.23 7.91 5.48
N SER A 209 14.14 6.82 4.73
CA SER A 209 14.15 6.84 3.27
C SER A 209 12.94 7.58 2.71
N SER A 210 11.75 7.38 3.29
CA SER A 210 10.55 8.13 2.97
C SER A 210 10.73 9.63 3.15
N PHE A 211 11.37 10.06 4.24
CA PHE A 211 11.65 11.48 4.48
C PHE A 211 12.68 12.03 3.47
N MET A 212 13.80 11.33 3.26
CA MET A 212 14.93 11.85 2.51
C MET A 212 14.75 11.72 0.99
N TYR A 213 14.20 10.61 0.53
CA TYR A 213 14.14 10.25 -0.89
C TYR A 213 12.73 10.32 -1.47
N ASN A 214 11.76 9.66 -0.86
CA ASN A 214 10.39 9.69 -1.37
C ASN A 214 9.72 11.05 -1.16
N GLN A 215 10.10 11.77 -0.10
CA GLN A 215 9.59 13.09 0.25
C GLN A 215 8.05 13.12 0.34
N ASN A 216 7.49 12.10 0.96
CA ASN A 216 6.05 11.93 1.14
C ASN A 216 5.58 12.13 2.60
N VAL A 217 6.49 12.57 3.48
CA VAL A 217 6.21 12.86 4.88
C VAL A 217 6.01 14.36 5.15
N PHE A 218 6.07 15.18 4.13
CA PHE A 218 5.81 16.63 4.20
C PHE A 218 5.24 17.13 2.88
N THR A 219 4.55 18.26 2.93
CA THR A 219 4.14 19.00 1.74
C THR A 219 4.74 20.40 1.75
N THR A 220 5.09 20.92 0.58
CA THR A 220 5.57 22.31 0.44
C THR A 220 4.45 23.33 0.69
N LYS A 221 3.18 22.92 0.68
CA LYS A 221 2.02 23.77 0.90
C LYS A 221 1.78 24.06 2.39
N ASN A 222 2.20 23.16 3.30
CA ASN A 222 2.01 23.34 4.74
C ASN A 222 3.04 22.53 5.54
N LEU A 223 4.22 23.12 5.76
CA LEU A 223 5.35 22.49 6.43
C LEU A 223 5.14 22.29 7.95
N SER A 224 4.16 22.95 8.57
CA SER A 224 4.08 23.02 10.03
C SER A 224 3.37 21.85 10.70
N LEU A 225 2.53 21.10 10.00
CA LEU A 225 1.67 20.07 10.60
C LEU A 225 2.12 18.62 10.36
N ILE A 226 3.00 18.38 9.40
CA ILE A 226 3.35 17.04 8.96
C ILE A 226 4.60 16.49 9.64
N HIS A 227 5.47 17.36 10.12
CA HIS A 227 6.75 16.95 10.73
C HIS A 227 6.65 16.05 11.97
N ILE A 228 5.49 15.98 12.62
CA ILE A 228 5.30 15.21 13.85
C ILE A 228 4.69 13.82 13.57
N SER A 229 4.00 13.62 12.44
CA SER A 229 3.14 12.46 12.25
C SER A 229 3.65 11.39 11.30
N GLU A 230 4.53 11.72 10.41
CA GLU A 230 4.81 10.85 9.27
C GLU A 230 5.98 9.84 9.44
N PRO A 231 6.96 10.01 10.35
CA PRO A 231 7.97 8.95 10.56
C PRO A 231 7.38 7.61 11.03
N THR A 232 6.17 7.65 11.61
CA THR A 232 5.49 6.44 12.11
C THR A 232 4.47 5.86 11.14
N ARG A 233 4.11 6.57 10.08
CA ARG A 233 3.09 6.16 9.11
C ARG A 233 3.58 5.18 8.06
N HIS A 234 4.86 5.20 7.79
CA HIS A 234 5.47 4.34 6.78
C HIS A 234 5.98 3.01 7.33
N ALA A 235 5.66 2.71 8.57
CA ALA A 235 5.77 1.37 9.10
C ALA A 235 4.68 0.41 8.57
N GLN A 236 3.92 0.80 7.55
CA GLN A 236 3.15 -0.13 6.75
C GLN A 236 4.11 -0.80 5.79
N ILE A 237 4.45 -2.03 6.09
CA ILE A 237 5.06 -2.94 5.11
C ILE A 237 3.99 -3.16 4.05
N SER A 238 4.22 -2.57 2.91
CA SER A 238 3.42 -2.78 1.71
C SER A 238 3.98 -3.92 0.91
#